data_3bc73ac64fbe6bf0378cf9a88972f515
#
_entry.id   3bc73ac64fbe6bf0378cf9a88972f515
#
_cell.length_a   1.000
_cell.length_b   1.000
_cell.length_c   1.000
_cell.angle_alpha   90.00
_cell.angle_beta   90.00
_cell.angle_gamma   90.00
#
_symmetry.space_group_name_H-M   'P 1'
#
loop_
_entity.id
_entity.type
_entity.pdbx_description
1 polymer ?
#
loop_
_entity_poly.entity_id
_entity_poly.type
_entity_poly.pdbx_seq_one_letter_code
_entity_poly.pdbx_strand_id
1 'polypeptide(L)'
;MSVTKQEKNKMTVLVIGGSGSGKSSFAEDVLEKFPESRKYYIATMQIYDEEGKKKVERHRRIRKEKGFFTIESPTDVHKNCIKADIKKKDSAAILECISNLVANEMFKEDVIYDRDTVAGKVKSDLCEMISEFNDIVIVSNNVFDDGIDYDDTTTAYISAMGEINRFLAKNADEVHEVVAGIPIQIK
;
A
#
# COMPACT_ATOMS: atom_id res chain seq x y z
N MET A 1 -39.40 -14.56 6.69
CA MET A 1 -38.87 -13.23 6.44
C MET A 1 -37.41 -13.39 6.00
N SER A 2 -37.17 -13.28 4.70
CA SER A 2 -35.83 -13.41 4.12
C SER A 2 -35.15 -12.04 4.30
N VAL A 3 -34.18 -12.01 5.19
CA VAL A 3 -33.26 -10.85 5.29
C VAL A 3 -32.36 -10.94 4.06
N THR A 4 -32.65 -10.11 3.07
CA THR A 4 -31.74 -9.86 1.96
C THR A 4 -30.42 -9.32 2.53
N LYS A 5 -29.38 -10.16 2.53
CA LYS A 5 -28.00 -9.70 2.75
C LYS A 5 -27.73 -8.66 1.66
N GLN A 6 -27.74 -7.38 2.01
CA GLN A 6 -27.18 -6.35 1.13
C GLN A 6 -25.73 -6.78 0.84
N GLU A 7 -25.41 -6.99 -0.43
CA GLU A 7 -24.02 -7.13 -0.85
C GLU A 7 -23.33 -5.83 -0.46
N LYS A 8 -22.42 -5.93 0.52
CA LYS A 8 -21.63 -4.81 0.96
C LYS A 8 -20.74 -4.36 -0.21
N ASN A 9 -20.84 -3.12 -0.61
CA ASN A 9 -19.93 -2.56 -1.60
C ASN A 9 -18.49 -2.63 -1.04
N LYS A 10 -17.61 -3.17 -1.84
CA LYS A 10 -16.17 -3.23 -1.60
C LYS A 10 -15.64 -1.79 -1.54
N MET A 11 -14.77 -1.49 -0.56
CA MET A 11 -14.20 -0.16 -0.39
C MET A 11 -12.69 -0.16 -0.59
N THR A 12 -12.21 0.73 -1.44
CA THR A 12 -10.79 0.99 -1.65
C THR A 12 -10.46 2.42 -1.24
N VAL A 13 -9.62 2.59 -0.24
CA VAL A 13 -9.20 3.89 0.28
C VAL A 13 -7.73 4.13 -0.06
N LEU A 14 -7.42 5.25 -0.69
CA LEU A 14 -6.06 5.71 -0.92
C LEU A 14 -5.68 6.77 0.11
N VAL A 15 -4.57 6.56 0.81
CA VAL A 15 -4.00 7.53 1.76
C VAL A 15 -2.63 7.97 1.24
N ILE A 16 -2.50 9.26 0.95
CA ILE A 16 -1.24 9.87 0.48
C ILE A 16 -0.70 10.88 1.49
N GLY A 17 0.57 11.22 1.39
CA GLY A 17 1.19 12.26 2.22
C GLY A 17 2.71 12.14 2.26
N GLY A 18 3.37 13.19 2.77
CA GLY A 18 4.81 13.24 2.93
C GLY A 18 5.35 12.26 3.98
N SER A 19 6.66 12.08 4.03
CA SER A 19 7.32 11.29 5.07
C SER A 19 7.04 11.91 6.45
N GLY A 20 6.67 11.07 7.42
CA GLY A 20 6.35 11.54 8.78
C GLY A 20 5.03 12.31 8.93
N SER A 21 4.19 12.39 7.88
CA SER A 21 2.92 13.14 7.92
C SER A 21 1.85 12.55 8.83
N GLY A 22 2.02 11.30 9.33
CA GLY A 22 0.99 10.59 10.10
C GLY A 22 0.08 9.69 9.24
N LYS A 23 0.33 9.57 7.94
CA LYS A 23 -0.50 8.77 7.01
C LYS A 23 -0.66 7.30 7.41
N SER A 24 0.42 6.67 7.93
CA SER A 24 0.37 5.26 8.35
C SER A 24 -0.58 5.07 9.53
N SER A 25 -0.53 5.95 10.53
CA SER A 25 -1.46 5.91 11.66
C SER A 25 -2.90 6.10 11.21
N PHE A 26 -3.16 7.10 10.37
CA PHE A 26 -4.50 7.34 9.83
C PHE A 26 -5.01 6.14 9.00
N ALA A 27 -4.15 5.53 8.18
CA ALA A 27 -4.50 4.36 7.38
C ALA A 27 -4.85 3.14 8.26
N GLU A 28 -4.13 2.92 9.37
CA GLU A 28 -4.46 1.90 10.36
C GLU A 28 -5.80 2.19 11.06
N ASP A 29 -6.07 3.45 11.43
CA ASP A 29 -7.35 3.86 12.03
C ASP A 29 -8.53 3.63 11.06
N VAL A 30 -8.33 3.80 9.75
CA VAL A 30 -9.33 3.47 8.72
C VAL A 30 -9.53 1.96 8.65
N LEU A 31 -8.44 1.17 8.60
CA LEU A 31 -8.50 -0.29 8.56
C LEU A 31 -9.23 -0.87 9.78
N GLU A 32 -9.02 -0.29 10.97
CA GLU A 32 -9.67 -0.75 12.20
C GLU A 32 -11.20 -0.56 12.17
N LYS A 33 -11.69 0.43 11.44
CA LYS A 33 -13.15 0.71 11.29
C LYS A 33 -13.86 -0.25 10.34
N PHE A 34 -13.13 -0.96 9.48
CA PHE A 34 -13.72 -1.96 8.59
C PHE A 34 -14.25 -3.14 9.40
N PRO A 35 -15.43 -3.69 9.05
CA PRO A 35 -16.11 -4.69 9.88
C PRO A 35 -15.53 -6.10 9.77
N GLU A 36 -14.61 -6.35 8.83
CA GLU A 36 -14.00 -7.65 8.61
C GLU A 36 -13.26 -8.13 9.87
N SER A 37 -13.43 -9.42 10.20
CA SER A 37 -12.79 -10.02 11.38
C SER A 37 -11.28 -10.27 11.15
N ARG A 38 -10.84 -10.32 9.89
CA ARG A 38 -9.45 -10.56 9.52
C ARG A 38 -8.83 -9.34 8.88
N LYS A 39 -7.80 -8.82 9.52
CA LYS A 39 -7.08 -7.64 9.05
C LYS A 39 -5.65 -8.01 8.68
N TYR A 40 -5.31 -7.79 7.42
CA TYR A 40 -3.99 -8.10 6.87
C TYR A 40 -3.17 -6.82 6.73
N TYR A 41 -1.89 -6.93 7.04
CA TYR A 41 -0.91 -5.87 6.83
C TYR A 41 0.09 -6.35 5.79
N ILE A 42 0.03 -5.79 4.59
CA ILE A 42 0.92 -6.10 3.48
C ILE A 42 2.10 -5.13 3.56
N ALA A 43 3.24 -5.63 4.03
CA ALA A 43 4.43 -4.85 4.26
C ALA A 43 5.39 -4.94 3.07
N THR A 44 5.69 -3.80 2.46
CA THR A 44 6.58 -3.73 1.28
C THR A 44 8.01 -3.32 1.61
N MET A 45 8.32 -3.08 2.88
CA MET A 45 9.66 -2.68 3.30
C MET A 45 10.65 -3.83 3.12
N GLN A 46 11.73 -3.57 2.38
CA GLN A 46 12.85 -4.49 2.23
C GLN A 46 13.91 -4.23 3.30
N ILE A 47 14.59 -5.30 3.74
CA ILE A 47 15.64 -5.22 4.76
C ILE A 47 16.98 -5.27 4.05
N TYR A 48 17.80 -4.23 4.23
CA TYR A 48 19.14 -4.15 3.65
C TYR A 48 20.27 -4.26 4.70
N ASP A 49 19.97 -3.95 5.96
CA ASP A 49 20.95 -3.89 7.05
C ASP A 49 20.37 -4.33 8.40
N GLU A 50 21.21 -4.37 9.43
CA GLU A 50 20.83 -4.77 10.79
C GLU A 50 19.89 -3.74 11.47
N GLU A 51 19.96 -2.47 11.09
CA GLU A 51 19.02 -1.44 11.58
C GLU A 51 17.64 -1.65 10.99
N GLY A 52 17.56 -1.93 9.70
CA GLY A 52 16.33 -2.32 9.00
C GLY A 52 15.68 -3.55 9.62
N LYS A 53 16.47 -4.58 9.99
CA LYS A 53 15.97 -5.75 10.71
C LYS A 53 15.29 -5.38 12.03
N LYS A 54 15.95 -4.60 12.88
CA LYS A 54 15.39 -4.15 14.16
C LYS A 54 14.11 -3.35 13.97
N LYS A 55 14.06 -2.51 12.94
CA LYS A 55 12.89 -1.70 12.60
C LYS A 55 11.73 -2.61 12.18
N VAL A 56 11.97 -3.57 11.28
CA VAL A 56 10.94 -4.54 10.83
C VAL A 56 10.45 -5.39 11.99
N GLU A 57 11.33 -5.92 12.85
CA GLU A 57 10.94 -6.71 14.02
C GLU A 57 10.07 -5.91 15.00
N ARG A 58 10.44 -4.64 15.25
CA ARG A 58 9.61 -3.74 16.07
C ARG A 58 8.23 -3.54 15.45
N HIS A 59 8.15 -3.29 14.14
CA HIS A 59 6.88 -3.11 13.42
C HIS A 59 6.05 -4.39 13.42
N ARG A 60 6.66 -5.57 13.22
CA ARG A 60 5.97 -6.87 13.31
C ARG A 60 5.34 -7.10 14.69
N ARG A 61 6.07 -6.75 15.77
CA ARG A 61 5.55 -6.88 17.14
C ARG A 61 4.33 -5.98 17.35
N ILE A 62 4.42 -4.71 16.97
CA ILE A 62 3.30 -3.75 17.09
C ILE A 62 2.08 -4.23 16.30
N ARG A 63 2.27 -4.69 15.06
CA ARG A 63 1.17 -5.21 14.21
C ARG A 63 0.53 -6.45 14.81
N LYS A 64 1.32 -7.35 15.41
CA LYS A 64 0.82 -8.54 16.09
C LYS A 64 -0.01 -8.19 17.34
N GLU A 65 0.43 -7.20 18.12
CA GLU A 65 -0.30 -6.68 19.28
C GLU A 65 -1.65 -6.07 18.87
N LYS A 66 -1.71 -5.45 17.68
CA LYS A 66 -2.95 -4.94 17.04
C LYS A 66 -3.81 -6.05 16.39
N GLY A 67 -3.38 -7.30 16.38
CA GLY A 67 -4.12 -8.42 15.78
C GLY A 67 -4.02 -8.52 14.27
N PHE A 68 -3.07 -7.83 13.61
CA PHE A 68 -2.88 -7.91 12.17
C PHE A 68 -2.12 -9.17 11.74
N PHE A 69 -2.60 -9.79 10.65
CA PHE A 69 -1.86 -10.83 9.93
C PHE A 69 -0.89 -10.16 8.96
N THR A 70 0.42 -10.26 9.20
CA THR A 70 1.43 -9.63 8.35
C THR A 70 1.80 -10.50 7.16
N ILE A 71 1.74 -9.93 5.95
CA ILE A 71 2.27 -10.50 4.70
C ILE A 71 3.46 -9.64 4.30
N GLU A 72 4.67 -10.21 4.38
CA GLU A 72 5.86 -9.53 3.89
C GLU A 72 5.93 -9.69 2.37
N SER A 73 5.83 -8.57 1.67
CA SER A 73 5.76 -8.52 0.22
C SER A 73 6.53 -7.34 -0.35
N PRO A 74 7.86 -7.37 -0.32
CA PRO A 74 8.67 -6.30 -0.89
C PRO A 74 8.48 -6.16 -2.40
N THR A 75 8.22 -7.27 -3.10
CA THR A 75 7.91 -7.35 -4.54
C THR A 75 6.77 -8.35 -4.77
N ASP A 76 6.26 -8.42 -6.01
CA ASP A 76 5.28 -9.43 -6.43
C ASP A 76 4.06 -9.51 -5.49
N VAL A 77 3.47 -8.35 -5.17
CA VAL A 77 2.50 -8.20 -4.08
C VAL A 77 1.28 -9.12 -4.24
N HIS A 78 0.73 -9.26 -5.44
CA HIS A 78 -0.40 -10.16 -5.69
C HIS A 78 -0.02 -11.63 -5.46
N LYS A 79 1.10 -12.07 -6.02
CA LYS A 79 1.59 -13.45 -5.88
C LYS A 79 1.82 -13.85 -4.41
N ASN A 80 2.32 -12.92 -3.59
CA ASN A 80 2.55 -13.17 -2.18
C ASN A 80 1.24 -13.17 -1.38
N CYS A 81 0.24 -12.39 -1.79
CA CYS A 81 -1.11 -12.47 -1.22
C CYS A 81 -1.77 -13.84 -1.51
N ILE A 82 -1.65 -14.37 -2.74
CA ILE A 82 -2.15 -15.71 -3.08
C ILE A 82 -1.50 -16.78 -2.19
N LYS A 83 -0.18 -16.73 -2.01
CA LYS A 83 0.56 -17.69 -1.17
C LYS A 83 0.14 -17.65 0.31
N ALA A 84 -0.34 -16.51 0.77
CA ALA A 84 -0.79 -16.33 2.16
C ALA A 84 -2.16 -16.94 2.43
N ASP A 85 -2.82 -17.55 1.45
CA ASP A 85 -4.14 -18.21 1.56
C ASP A 85 -5.19 -17.30 2.25
N ILE A 86 -5.36 -16.11 1.71
CA ILE A 86 -6.26 -15.09 2.26
C ILE A 86 -7.71 -15.57 2.17
N LYS A 87 -8.45 -15.46 3.28
CA LYS A 87 -9.88 -15.76 3.30
C LYS A 87 -10.67 -14.54 2.78
N LYS A 88 -10.90 -14.50 1.48
CA LYS A 88 -11.54 -13.38 0.74
C LYS A 88 -12.82 -12.84 1.36
N LYS A 89 -13.67 -13.70 1.94
CA LYS A 89 -15.05 -13.34 2.38
C LYS A 89 -15.13 -12.53 3.69
N ASP A 90 -14.03 -12.35 4.41
CA ASP A 90 -14.04 -11.66 5.71
C ASP A 90 -12.65 -11.09 5.98
N SER A 91 -12.13 -10.36 5.00
CA SER A 91 -10.78 -9.81 5.07
C SER A 91 -10.71 -8.37 4.59
N ALA A 92 -10.09 -7.52 5.40
CA ALA A 92 -9.62 -6.20 5.01
C ALA A 92 -8.09 -6.14 5.04
N ALA A 93 -7.51 -5.22 4.28
CA ALA A 93 -6.06 -5.08 4.22
C ALA A 93 -5.59 -3.63 4.24
N ILE A 94 -4.35 -3.45 4.68
CA ILE A 94 -3.55 -2.25 4.43
C ILE A 94 -2.30 -2.65 3.66
N LEU A 95 -1.99 -1.92 2.59
CA LEU A 95 -0.71 -2.01 1.87
C LEU A 95 0.17 -0.82 2.25
N GLU A 96 1.32 -1.08 2.87
CA GLU A 96 2.27 -0.02 3.25
C GLU A 96 3.70 -0.38 2.80
N CYS A 97 4.21 0.35 1.80
CA CYS A 97 3.62 1.43 1.00
C CYS A 97 3.99 1.28 -0.48
N ILE A 98 3.30 2.01 -1.33
CA ILE A 98 3.55 2.00 -2.78
C ILE A 98 4.98 2.43 -3.11
N SER A 99 5.53 3.44 -2.40
CA SER A 99 6.89 3.92 -2.69
C SER A 99 7.97 2.84 -2.51
N ASN A 100 7.88 2.05 -1.45
CA ASN A 100 8.78 0.91 -1.26
C ASN A 100 8.57 -0.16 -2.34
N LEU A 101 7.31 -0.48 -2.66
CA LEU A 101 6.99 -1.47 -3.68
C LEU A 101 7.57 -1.07 -5.05
N VAL A 102 7.37 0.18 -5.46
CA VAL A 102 7.88 0.69 -6.74
C VAL A 102 9.41 0.70 -6.77
N ALA A 103 10.07 1.13 -5.69
CA ALA A 103 11.52 1.08 -5.59
C ALA A 103 12.05 -0.36 -5.68
N ASN A 104 11.46 -1.28 -4.93
CA ASN A 104 11.88 -2.68 -4.93
C ASN A 104 11.67 -3.38 -6.28
N GLU A 105 10.61 -3.04 -7.01
CA GLU A 105 10.37 -3.58 -8.36
C GLU A 105 11.27 -2.93 -9.41
N MET A 106 11.65 -1.67 -9.23
CA MET A 106 12.56 -0.96 -10.14
C MET A 106 14.00 -1.42 -9.97
N PHE A 107 14.44 -1.65 -8.74
CA PHE A 107 15.83 -2.02 -8.40
C PHE A 107 15.89 -3.49 -7.93
N LYS A 108 15.52 -4.41 -8.79
CA LYS A 108 15.42 -5.83 -8.45
C LYS A 108 16.61 -6.62 -9.03
N GLU A 109 17.29 -7.42 -8.18
CA GLU A 109 18.31 -8.38 -8.60
C GLU A 109 19.45 -7.76 -9.44
N ASP A 110 19.96 -6.59 -9.01
CA ASP A 110 21.01 -5.83 -9.70
C ASP A 110 20.62 -5.31 -11.11
N VAL A 111 19.32 -5.34 -11.44
CA VAL A 111 18.76 -4.80 -12.67
C VAL A 111 17.95 -3.55 -12.35
N ILE A 112 18.10 -2.51 -13.18
CA ILE A 112 17.26 -1.32 -13.14
C ILE A 112 16.22 -1.44 -14.26
N TYR A 113 14.96 -1.65 -13.88
CA TYR A 113 13.86 -1.70 -14.85
C TYR A 113 13.39 -0.30 -15.22
N ASP A 114 12.96 -0.13 -16.45
CA ASP A 114 12.45 1.14 -16.94
C ASP A 114 11.09 1.51 -16.30
N ARG A 115 10.78 2.79 -16.34
CA ARG A 115 9.57 3.39 -15.78
C ARG A 115 8.28 2.70 -16.21
N ASP A 116 8.12 2.40 -17.51
CA ASP A 116 6.87 1.89 -18.07
C ASP A 116 6.65 0.42 -17.69
N THR A 117 7.72 -0.37 -17.70
CA THR A 117 7.72 -1.75 -17.22
C THR A 117 7.29 -1.83 -15.78
N VAL A 118 7.90 -1.01 -14.89
CA VAL A 118 7.57 -1.00 -13.46
C VAL A 118 6.16 -0.51 -13.21
N ALA A 119 5.75 0.60 -13.82
CA ALA A 119 4.41 1.15 -13.62
C ALA A 119 3.33 0.17 -14.13
N GLY A 120 3.56 -0.48 -15.27
CA GLY A 120 2.67 -1.50 -15.82
C GLY A 120 2.50 -2.70 -14.90
N LYS A 121 3.64 -3.27 -14.42
CA LYS A 121 3.65 -4.41 -13.49
C LYS A 121 2.93 -4.07 -12.17
N VAL A 122 3.32 -2.98 -11.52
CA VAL A 122 2.74 -2.61 -10.23
C VAL A 122 1.24 -2.35 -10.34
N LYS A 123 0.77 -1.66 -11.37
CA LYS A 123 -0.68 -1.46 -11.59
C LYS A 123 -1.43 -2.78 -11.79
N SER A 124 -0.87 -3.72 -12.56
CA SER A 124 -1.47 -5.05 -12.75
C SER A 124 -1.56 -5.81 -11.42
N ASP A 125 -0.45 -5.89 -10.69
CA ASP A 125 -0.39 -6.56 -9.38
C ASP A 125 -1.37 -5.95 -8.37
N LEU A 126 -1.51 -4.62 -8.37
CA LEU A 126 -2.45 -3.92 -7.49
C LEU A 126 -3.91 -4.21 -7.83
N CYS A 127 -4.29 -4.24 -9.11
CA CYS A 127 -5.64 -4.60 -9.52
C CYS A 127 -6.03 -5.99 -9.03
N GLU A 128 -5.13 -6.96 -9.22
CA GLU A 128 -5.38 -8.34 -8.83
C GLU A 128 -5.38 -8.49 -7.30
N MET A 129 -4.41 -7.89 -6.60
CA MET A 129 -4.34 -7.89 -5.14
C MET A 129 -5.59 -7.26 -4.50
N ILE A 130 -6.02 -6.09 -4.98
CA ILE A 130 -7.23 -5.44 -4.48
C ILE A 130 -8.43 -6.39 -4.57
N SER A 131 -8.50 -7.24 -5.60
CA SER A 131 -9.59 -8.19 -5.76
C SER A 131 -9.67 -9.27 -4.67
N GLU A 132 -8.57 -9.52 -3.96
CA GLU A 132 -8.48 -10.54 -2.91
C GLU A 132 -9.16 -10.13 -1.59
N PHE A 133 -9.41 -8.83 -1.37
CA PHE A 133 -9.95 -8.29 -0.12
C PHE A 133 -11.34 -7.69 -0.30
N ASN A 134 -12.12 -7.63 0.79
CA ASN A 134 -13.39 -6.93 0.81
C ASN A 134 -13.16 -5.42 0.85
N ASP A 135 -12.33 -4.99 1.80
CA ASP A 135 -11.98 -3.58 1.96
C ASP A 135 -10.45 -3.44 2.01
N ILE A 136 -9.91 -2.37 1.46
CA ILE A 136 -8.47 -2.16 1.43
C ILE A 136 -8.09 -0.69 1.57
N VAL A 137 -7.05 -0.45 2.37
CA VAL A 137 -6.37 0.85 2.47
C VAL A 137 -5.01 0.75 1.80
N ILE A 138 -4.70 1.67 0.91
CA ILE A 138 -3.41 1.72 0.20
C ILE A 138 -2.69 3.00 0.61
N VAL A 139 -1.48 2.85 1.15
CA VAL A 139 -0.64 3.98 1.56
C VAL A 139 0.38 4.31 0.49
N SER A 140 0.46 5.59 0.11
CA SER A 140 1.43 6.10 -0.84
C SER A 140 2.07 7.41 -0.39
N ASN A 141 3.10 7.84 -1.08
CA ASN A 141 3.81 9.09 -0.83
C ASN A 141 3.56 10.10 -1.97
N ASN A 142 3.61 11.40 -1.62
CA ASN A 142 3.58 12.53 -2.56
C ASN A 142 4.88 13.37 -2.47
N VAL A 143 6.04 12.73 -2.49
CA VAL A 143 7.36 13.34 -2.14
C VAL A 143 8.07 14.06 -3.30
N PHE A 144 7.37 14.68 -4.24
CA PHE A 144 7.99 15.00 -5.54
C PHE A 144 7.94 16.47 -5.96
N ASP A 145 7.60 17.37 -5.03
CA ASP A 145 7.48 18.81 -5.30
C ASP A 145 8.55 19.64 -4.55
N ASP A 146 9.79 19.17 -4.52
CA ASP A 146 10.90 19.84 -3.79
C ASP A 146 11.75 20.77 -4.68
N GLY A 147 11.52 20.76 -6.00
CA GLY A 147 12.22 21.62 -6.95
C GLY A 147 13.68 21.23 -7.19
N ILE A 148 14.05 19.99 -6.85
CA ILE A 148 15.41 19.47 -7.07
C ILE A 148 15.50 18.81 -8.45
N ASP A 149 16.59 19.04 -9.17
CA ASP A 149 16.93 18.27 -10.37
C ASP A 149 17.55 16.92 -9.96
N TYR A 150 16.87 15.85 -10.29
CA TYR A 150 17.29 14.48 -10.01
C TYR A 150 17.97 13.85 -11.23
N ASP A 151 18.77 12.81 -10.99
CA ASP A 151 19.29 11.93 -12.03
C ASP A 151 18.16 11.20 -12.77
N ASP A 152 18.49 10.65 -13.94
CA ASP A 152 17.50 9.98 -14.82
C ASP A 152 16.78 8.85 -14.13
N THR A 153 17.46 8.08 -13.28
CA THR A 153 16.88 6.93 -12.56
C THR A 153 15.88 7.37 -11.51
N THR A 154 16.25 8.39 -10.73
CA THR A 154 15.35 8.98 -9.73
C THR A 154 14.15 9.64 -10.41
N THR A 155 14.37 10.33 -11.53
CA THR A 155 13.29 10.91 -12.36
C THR A 155 12.34 9.84 -12.89
N ALA A 156 12.86 8.70 -13.35
CA ALA A 156 12.05 7.57 -13.79
C ALA A 156 11.20 6.99 -12.62
N TYR A 157 11.78 6.84 -11.45
CA TYR A 157 11.06 6.40 -10.24
C TYR A 157 9.94 7.37 -9.86
N ILE A 158 10.22 8.67 -9.80
CA ILE A 158 9.23 9.73 -9.51
C ILE A 158 8.07 9.68 -10.52
N SER A 159 8.41 9.54 -11.80
CA SER A 159 7.42 9.46 -12.87
C SER A 159 6.53 8.21 -12.76
N ALA A 160 7.12 7.04 -12.44
CA ALA A 160 6.37 5.81 -12.18
C ALA A 160 5.41 5.97 -10.99
N MET A 161 5.89 6.54 -9.87
CA MET A 161 5.09 6.84 -8.70
C MET A 161 3.91 7.76 -9.02
N GLY A 162 4.14 8.85 -9.76
CA GLY A 162 3.10 9.78 -10.18
C GLY A 162 2.03 9.11 -11.03
N GLU A 163 2.41 8.21 -11.94
CA GLU A 163 1.47 7.44 -12.75
C GLU A 163 0.63 6.46 -11.90
N ILE A 164 1.28 5.73 -11.00
CA ILE A 164 0.61 4.78 -10.11
C ILE A 164 -0.34 5.51 -9.16
N ASN A 165 0.08 6.65 -8.58
CA ASN A 165 -0.78 7.45 -7.71
C ASN A 165 -2.03 7.96 -8.45
N ARG A 166 -1.90 8.45 -9.68
CA ARG A 166 -3.06 8.86 -10.51
C ARG A 166 -3.98 7.68 -10.81
N PHE A 167 -3.41 6.51 -11.12
CA PHE A 167 -4.19 5.29 -11.34
C PHE A 167 -4.97 4.89 -10.09
N LEU A 168 -4.33 4.87 -8.92
CA LEU A 168 -4.97 4.52 -7.65
C LEU A 168 -6.06 5.54 -7.28
N ALA A 169 -5.78 6.84 -7.37
CA ALA A 169 -6.75 7.89 -7.06
C ALA A 169 -8.01 7.83 -7.95
N LYS A 170 -7.82 7.49 -9.24
CA LYS A 170 -8.95 7.31 -10.17
C LYS A 170 -9.85 6.14 -9.78
N ASN A 171 -9.27 5.04 -9.30
CA ASN A 171 -9.97 3.79 -9.02
C ASN A 171 -10.38 3.60 -7.55
N ALA A 172 -9.83 4.39 -6.61
CA ALA A 172 -10.24 4.37 -5.22
C ALA A 172 -11.64 4.99 -5.03
N ASP A 173 -12.37 4.53 -4.02
CA ASP A 173 -13.66 5.09 -3.59
C ASP A 173 -13.44 6.37 -2.78
N GLU A 174 -12.41 6.38 -1.92
CA GLU A 174 -12.00 7.53 -1.15
C GLU A 174 -10.50 7.81 -1.33
N VAL A 175 -10.12 9.10 -1.33
CA VAL A 175 -8.74 9.56 -1.36
C VAL A 175 -8.54 10.59 -0.26
N HIS A 176 -7.56 10.33 0.60
CA HIS A 176 -7.20 11.25 1.69
C HIS A 176 -5.72 11.67 1.56
N GLU A 177 -5.46 12.96 1.72
CA GLU A 177 -4.11 13.46 1.94
C GLU A 177 -3.90 13.75 3.43
N VAL A 178 -2.79 13.27 3.99
CA VAL A 178 -2.46 13.51 5.40
C VAL A 178 -1.32 14.51 5.49
N VAL A 179 -1.64 15.68 6.07
CA VAL A 179 -0.70 16.78 6.27
C VAL A 179 -0.60 17.07 7.77
N ALA A 180 0.61 16.98 8.34
CA ALA A 180 0.85 17.24 9.76
C ALA A 180 -0.11 16.51 10.72
N GLY A 181 -0.45 15.26 10.41
CA GLY A 181 -1.37 14.42 11.19
C GLY A 181 -2.86 14.67 10.90
N ILE A 182 -3.20 15.62 10.06
CA ILE A 182 -4.59 15.99 9.72
C ILE A 182 -4.95 15.34 8.38
N PRO A 183 -5.95 14.42 8.33
CA PRO A 183 -6.45 13.88 7.08
C PRO A 183 -7.38 14.88 6.39
N ILE A 184 -7.14 15.10 5.10
CA ILE A 184 -7.95 15.94 4.22
C ILE A 184 -8.55 15.03 3.16
N GLN A 185 -9.86 14.89 3.12
CA GLN A 185 -10.52 14.11 2.07
C GLN A 185 -10.51 14.89 0.76
N ILE A 186 -9.98 14.25 -0.30
CA ILE A 186 -9.87 14.81 -1.66
C ILE A 186 -10.98 14.25 -2.55
N LYS A 187 -11.35 13.00 -2.30
CA LYS A 187 -12.41 12.29 -3.04
C LYS A 187 -13.30 11.51 -2.08
#